data_dc36cd1806ea8e702f37702d40fb254f
#
_entry.id   dc36cd1806ea8e702f37702d40fb254f
#
_cell.length_a   1.000
_cell.length_b   1.000
_cell.length_c   1.000
_cell.angle_alpha   90.00
_cell.angle_beta   90.00
_cell.angle_gamma   90.00
#
_symmetry.space_group_name_H-M   'P 1'
#
loop_
_entity.id
_entity.type
_entity.pdbx_description
1 polymer ?
#
loop_
_entity_poly.entity_id
_entity_poly.type
_entity_poly.pdbx_seq_one_letter_code
_entity_poly.pdbx_strand_id
1 'polypeptide(L)'
;MEEGKRLRRMLAGLTALLCLAVGLCGALHLREAEMRREIAMQQQREMADVIAAMADIEVNLSKLLVASGARQSVSLLGETAILAQHVESGLSRLTAGEQATGDAMKFAGQMGQYSLALAAQVSDGGMLTGEDERQIEDMMRACHALSEQLAGQGEAVSWPESETKSAVEYPALIYDGPFSDGKTEGSAALRGSSRVTRRQAREAAARYAGVTSDRVADAADSGGRFEAFGFTADTPDGKIAVQVTGQGGYLLWMMPENAAFAHRHDVKTCLQNAKVYLADVGFGEMEPCFVQQYDGMAVANFAAVQDGVTLYPDQVKVQVSMDSGRVVGAECSQYLANHTRRTDVTPTVTAAQAREMVSPKLTIKSERLCVIPLDAGEALCWGFSCTDGAADYWVFVNAKSGETEQLLRVIATEQGEAAM
;
A
#
# COMPACT_ATOMS: atom_id res chain seq x y z
N MET A 1 78.45 -5.29 -27.64
CA MET A 1 77.13 -5.51 -28.27
C MET A 1 76.17 -6.35 -27.38
N GLU A 2 76.67 -7.24 -26.54
CA GLU A 2 75.83 -8.05 -25.63
C GLU A 2 75.31 -7.26 -24.39
N GLU A 3 76.05 -6.36 -23.84
CA GLU A 3 75.63 -5.54 -22.70
C GLU A 3 74.46 -4.63 -23.02
N GLY A 4 74.41 -4.05 -24.21
CA GLY A 4 73.27 -3.23 -24.66
C GLY A 4 71.98 -4.03 -24.85
N LYS A 5 72.06 -5.34 -25.20
CA LYS A 5 70.91 -6.20 -25.29
C LYS A 5 70.39 -6.63 -23.91
N ARG A 6 71.29 -6.84 -22.93
CA ARG A 6 70.90 -7.13 -21.55
C ARG A 6 70.22 -5.95 -20.89
N LEU A 7 70.71 -4.74 -21.05
CA LEU A 7 70.13 -3.52 -20.50
C LEU A 7 68.73 -3.25 -21.06
N ARG A 8 68.53 -3.46 -22.39
CA ARG A 8 67.19 -3.31 -23.02
C ARG A 8 66.21 -4.36 -22.52
N ARG A 9 66.64 -5.61 -22.26
CA ARG A 9 65.75 -6.67 -21.69
C ARG A 9 65.38 -6.37 -20.23
N MET A 10 66.33 -5.83 -19.45
CA MET A 10 66.03 -5.40 -18.06
C MET A 10 65.06 -4.18 -18.03
N LEU A 11 65.26 -3.21 -18.90
CA LEU A 11 64.34 -2.04 -19.01
C LEU A 11 62.96 -2.50 -19.48
N ALA A 12 62.85 -3.37 -20.45
CA ALA A 12 61.56 -3.93 -20.91
C ALA A 12 60.85 -4.74 -19.80
N GLY A 13 61.61 -5.50 -19.01
CA GLY A 13 61.07 -6.21 -17.83
C GLY A 13 60.57 -5.26 -16.74
N LEU A 14 61.31 -4.15 -16.48
CA LEU A 14 60.92 -3.15 -15.48
C LEU A 14 59.67 -2.38 -15.91
N THR A 15 59.57 -1.99 -17.20
CA THR A 15 58.38 -1.34 -17.73
C THR A 15 57.15 -2.24 -17.71
N ALA A 16 57.29 -3.55 -18.03
CA ALA A 16 56.21 -4.50 -17.94
C ALA A 16 55.71 -4.66 -16.47
N LEU A 17 56.65 -4.74 -15.52
CA LEU A 17 56.33 -4.79 -14.08
C LEU A 17 55.59 -3.54 -13.59
N LEU A 18 56.07 -2.37 -14.05
CA LEU A 18 55.44 -1.06 -13.71
C LEU A 18 54.03 -0.99 -14.29
N CYS A 19 53.80 -1.41 -15.54
CA CYS A 19 52.47 -1.45 -16.13
C CYS A 19 51.53 -2.41 -15.39
N LEU A 20 52.03 -3.60 -14.97
CA LEU A 20 51.29 -4.55 -14.15
C LEU A 20 50.91 -3.96 -12.78
N ALA A 21 51.86 -3.28 -12.13
CA ALA A 21 51.59 -2.62 -10.83
C ALA A 21 50.53 -1.52 -10.96
N VAL A 22 50.64 -0.65 -11.99
CA VAL A 22 49.67 0.41 -12.26
C VAL A 22 48.30 -0.19 -12.58
N GLY A 23 48.22 -1.25 -13.38
CA GLY A 23 46.98 -1.97 -13.69
C GLY A 23 46.32 -2.57 -12.44
N LEU A 24 47.13 -3.19 -11.56
CA LEU A 24 46.67 -3.75 -10.30
C LEU A 24 46.15 -2.67 -9.33
N CYS A 25 46.88 -1.57 -9.20
CA CYS A 25 46.42 -0.43 -8.39
C CYS A 25 45.15 0.18 -8.93
N GLY A 26 44.99 0.31 -10.25
CA GLY A 26 43.75 0.78 -10.89
C GLY A 26 42.57 -0.15 -10.62
N ALA A 27 42.80 -1.46 -10.75
CA ALA A 27 41.75 -2.48 -10.47
C ALA A 27 41.32 -2.49 -8.99
N LEU A 28 42.31 -2.34 -8.06
CA LEU A 28 42.01 -2.26 -6.63
C LEU A 28 41.24 -0.98 -6.29
N HIS A 29 41.57 0.13 -6.91
CA HIS A 29 40.89 1.42 -6.67
C HIS A 29 39.45 1.41 -7.22
N LEU A 30 39.22 0.79 -8.38
CA LEU A 30 37.85 0.57 -8.91
C LEU A 30 37.02 -0.30 -7.99
N ARG A 31 37.58 -1.40 -7.51
CA ARG A 31 36.93 -2.31 -6.59
C ARG A 31 36.61 -1.66 -5.24
N GLU A 32 37.51 -0.83 -4.74
CA GLU A 32 37.27 -0.02 -3.54
C GLU A 32 36.12 0.98 -3.73
N ALA A 33 36.07 1.65 -4.89
CA ALA A 33 35.00 2.60 -5.22
C ALA A 33 33.63 1.87 -5.36
N GLU A 34 33.60 0.67 -5.93
CA GLU A 34 32.37 -0.15 -5.98
C GLU A 34 31.90 -0.56 -4.59
N MET A 35 32.82 -1.09 -3.75
CA MET A 35 32.48 -1.44 -2.36
C MET A 35 31.94 -0.24 -1.54
N ARG A 36 32.57 0.94 -1.70
CA ARG A 36 32.10 2.16 -1.02
C ARG A 36 30.69 2.56 -1.46
N ARG A 37 30.37 2.40 -2.76
CA ARG A 37 29.01 2.65 -3.28
C ARG A 37 27.99 1.64 -2.75
N GLU A 38 28.35 0.38 -2.69
CA GLU A 38 27.47 -0.66 -2.13
C GLU A 38 27.17 -0.40 -0.66
N ILE A 39 28.19 -0.07 0.14
CA ILE A 39 28.02 0.28 1.56
C ILE A 39 27.13 1.53 1.71
N ALA A 40 27.36 2.58 0.91
CA ALA A 40 26.56 3.80 0.96
C ALA A 40 25.08 3.53 0.60
N MET A 41 24.81 2.74 -0.43
CA MET A 41 23.44 2.33 -0.79
C MET A 41 22.79 1.48 0.30
N GLN A 42 23.54 0.58 0.94
CA GLN A 42 23.02 -0.22 2.04
C GLN A 42 22.66 0.66 3.25
N GLN A 43 23.54 1.57 3.63
CA GLN A 43 23.28 2.52 4.73
C GLN A 43 22.06 3.39 4.46
N GLN A 44 21.89 3.83 3.21
CA GLN A 44 20.72 4.62 2.82
C GLN A 44 19.41 3.84 2.92
N ARG A 45 19.40 2.56 2.53
CA ARG A 45 18.23 1.68 2.70
C ARG A 45 17.92 1.48 4.17
N GLU A 46 18.92 1.13 4.99
CA GLU A 46 18.75 0.95 6.44
C GLU A 46 18.19 2.22 7.10
N MET A 47 18.67 3.41 6.68
CA MET A 47 18.15 4.69 7.18
C MET A 47 16.68 4.89 6.80
N ALA A 48 16.31 4.61 5.54
CA ALA A 48 14.93 4.71 5.08
C ALA A 48 14.00 3.73 5.84
N ASP A 49 14.46 2.50 6.07
CA ASP A 49 13.71 1.49 6.83
C ASP A 49 13.50 1.91 8.29
N VAL A 50 14.53 2.51 8.92
CA VAL A 50 14.43 3.06 10.28
C VAL A 50 13.42 4.20 10.35
N ILE A 51 13.47 5.15 9.40
CA ILE A 51 12.53 6.28 9.33
C ILE A 51 11.09 5.78 9.13
N ALA A 52 10.88 4.81 8.24
CA ALA A 52 9.57 4.21 8.01
C ALA A 52 9.05 3.51 9.28
N ALA A 53 9.88 2.71 9.96
CA ALA A 53 9.49 2.05 11.22
C ALA A 53 9.13 3.05 12.33
N MET A 54 9.80 4.21 12.38
CA MET A 54 9.46 5.26 13.34
C MET A 54 8.13 5.93 13.02
N ALA A 55 7.81 6.13 11.75
CA ALA A 55 6.50 6.63 11.33
C ALA A 55 5.37 5.65 11.69
N ASP A 56 5.59 4.35 11.51
CA ASP A 56 4.64 3.30 11.91
C ASP A 56 4.43 3.27 13.43
N ILE A 57 5.50 3.45 14.22
CA ILE A 57 5.40 3.60 15.68
C ILE A 57 4.52 4.81 16.04
N GLU A 58 4.74 5.97 15.41
CA GLU A 58 3.94 7.17 15.65
C GLU A 58 2.46 6.91 15.37
N VAL A 59 2.16 6.23 14.26
CA VAL A 59 0.79 5.81 13.92
C VAL A 59 0.20 4.89 14.98
N ASN A 60 0.93 3.85 15.42
CA ASN A 60 0.46 2.90 16.43
C ASN A 60 0.23 3.58 17.79
N LEU A 61 1.13 4.46 18.22
CA LEU A 61 0.96 5.22 19.46
C LEU A 61 -0.26 6.16 19.39
N SER A 62 -0.50 6.81 18.23
CA SER A 62 -1.68 7.66 18.04
C SER A 62 -2.99 6.87 18.10
N LYS A 63 -3.03 5.67 17.50
CA LYS A 63 -4.16 4.74 17.63
C LYS A 63 -4.37 4.29 19.07
N LEU A 64 -3.28 4.02 19.79
CA LEU A 64 -3.33 3.58 21.20
C LEU A 64 -4.02 4.62 22.09
N LEU A 65 -3.77 5.92 21.86
CA LEU A 65 -4.40 7.01 22.61
C LEU A 65 -5.93 7.05 22.45
N VAL A 66 -6.47 6.52 21.35
CA VAL A 66 -7.91 6.51 21.02
C VAL A 66 -8.51 5.11 21.02
N ALA A 67 -7.72 4.08 21.33
CA ALA A 67 -8.20 2.70 21.43
C ALA A 67 -9.15 2.55 22.63
N SER A 68 -10.25 1.83 22.45
CA SER A 68 -11.27 1.58 23.48
C SER A 68 -11.24 0.17 24.04
N GLY A 69 -10.55 -0.77 23.37
CA GLY A 69 -10.54 -2.19 23.72
C GLY A 69 -9.18 -2.70 24.21
N ALA A 70 -9.14 -3.48 25.30
CA ALA A 70 -7.91 -4.06 25.84
C ALA A 70 -7.14 -4.89 24.81
N ARG A 71 -7.82 -5.73 24.04
CA ARG A 71 -7.20 -6.53 22.97
C ARG A 71 -6.45 -5.66 21.98
N GLN A 72 -7.08 -4.58 21.51
CA GLN A 72 -6.50 -3.68 20.54
C GLN A 72 -5.30 -2.92 21.12
N SER A 73 -5.41 -2.43 22.36
CA SER A 73 -4.29 -1.77 23.04
C SER A 73 -3.09 -2.71 23.20
N VAL A 74 -3.32 -3.98 23.55
CA VAL A 74 -2.25 -5.01 23.66
C VAL A 74 -1.60 -5.27 22.29
N SER A 75 -2.39 -5.36 21.21
CA SER A 75 -1.85 -5.56 19.85
C SER A 75 -0.97 -4.38 19.44
N LEU A 76 -1.48 -3.14 19.55
CA LEU A 76 -0.74 -1.94 19.19
C LEU A 76 0.56 -1.76 19.99
N LEU A 77 0.51 -2.08 21.30
CA LEU A 77 1.70 -2.05 22.17
C LEU A 77 2.71 -3.13 21.79
N GLY A 78 2.25 -4.33 21.44
CA GLY A 78 3.10 -5.41 20.95
C GLY A 78 3.78 -5.07 19.62
N GLU A 79 3.03 -4.54 18.66
CA GLU A 79 3.55 -4.07 17.39
C GLU A 79 4.56 -2.94 17.57
N THR A 80 4.26 -1.96 18.44
CA THR A 80 5.18 -0.87 18.79
C THR A 80 6.49 -1.41 19.36
N ALA A 81 6.44 -2.43 20.21
CA ALA A 81 7.65 -3.03 20.77
C ALA A 81 8.50 -3.74 19.70
N ILE A 82 7.87 -4.43 18.74
CA ILE A 82 8.56 -5.08 17.61
C ILE A 82 9.22 -4.02 16.71
N LEU A 83 8.49 -2.97 16.37
CA LEU A 83 9.02 -1.87 15.54
C LEU A 83 10.16 -1.14 16.25
N ALA A 84 10.04 -0.90 17.55
CA ALA A 84 11.10 -0.30 18.36
C ALA A 84 12.39 -1.13 18.35
N GLN A 85 12.28 -2.46 18.43
CA GLN A 85 13.42 -3.38 18.30
C GLN A 85 14.00 -3.34 16.87
N HIS A 86 13.16 -3.19 15.85
CA HIS A 86 13.62 -3.03 14.46
C HIS A 86 14.41 -1.73 14.30
N VAL A 87 13.91 -0.60 14.83
CA VAL A 87 14.61 0.70 14.87
C VAL A 87 15.96 0.57 15.58
N GLU A 88 16.01 -0.02 16.76
CA GLU A 88 17.25 -0.24 17.53
C GLU A 88 18.27 -1.04 16.70
N SER A 89 17.84 -2.14 16.10
CA SER A 89 18.68 -2.99 15.25
C SER A 89 19.16 -2.26 13.97
N GLY A 90 18.30 -1.49 13.34
CA GLY A 90 18.62 -0.69 12.15
C GLY A 90 19.68 0.39 12.48
N LEU A 91 19.43 1.15 13.53
CA LEU A 91 20.37 2.18 14.02
C LEU A 91 21.75 1.59 14.37
N SER A 92 21.81 0.37 14.93
CA SER A 92 23.09 -0.29 15.23
C SER A 92 23.93 -0.62 13.99
N ARG A 93 23.32 -0.75 12.82
CA ARG A 93 24.00 -0.99 11.53
C ARG A 93 24.43 0.29 10.83
N LEU A 94 23.91 1.45 11.27
CA LEU A 94 24.28 2.74 10.71
C LEU A 94 25.61 3.23 11.34
N THR A 95 26.56 3.60 10.50
CA THR A 95 27.86 4.12 10.94
C THR A 95 27.86 5.63 11.20
N ALA A 96 26.67 6.25 11.21
CA ALA A 96 26.54 7.69 11.41
C ALA A 96 26.69 8.07 12.89
N GLY A 97 27.63 8.96 13.18
CA GLY A 97 27.86 9.73 14.40
C GLY A 97 27.57 9.01 15.73
N GLU A 98 28.59 8.43 16.35
CA GLU A 98 28.46 7.50 17.49
C GLU A 98 27.54 7.96 18.64
N GLN A 99 27.36 9.25 18.89
CA GLN A 99 26.62 9.75 20.04
C GLN A 99 25.11 9.93 19.76
N ALA A 100 24.74 10.51 18.62
CA ALA A 100 23.33 10.69 18.26
C ALA A 100 22.63 9.35 17.98
N THR A 101 23.34 8.41 17.37
CA THR A 101 22.83 7.04 17.14
C THR A 101 22.68 6.26 18.46
N GLY A 102 23.60 6.45 19.41
CA GLY A 102 23.54 5.81 20.73
C GLY A 102 22.33 6.24 21.57
N ASP A 103 22.00 7.53 21.56
CA ASP A 103 20.83 8.06 22.29
C ASP A 103 19.53 7.61 21.62
N ALA A 104 19.48 7.57 20.28
CA ALA A 104 18.34 7.06 19.52
C ALA A 104 18.10 5.55 19.78
N MET A 105 19.15 4.74 19.79
CA MET A 105 19.07 3.30 20.13
C MET A 105 18.56 3.09 21.54
N LYS A 106 19.07 3.85 22.51
CA LYS A 106 18.60 3.78 23.90
C LYS A 106 17.13 4.16 24.02
N PHE A 107 16.70 5.21 23.32
CA PHE A 107 15.31 5.64 23.27
C PHE A 107 14.41 4.54 22.67
N ALA A 108 14.78 3.95 21.52
CA ALA A 108 14.04 2.86 20.91
C ALA A 108 13.92 1.64 21.82
N GLY A 109 15.03 1.22 22.44
CA GLY A 109 15.02 0.10 23.40
C GLY A 109 14.12 0.35 24.64
N GLN A 110 14.16 1.58 25.19
CA GLN A 110 13.30 1.95 26.33
C GLN A 110 11.83 1.99 25.94
N MET A 111 11.51 2.53 24.76
CA MET A 111 10.15 2.56 24.22
C MET A 111 9.58 1.14 24.02
N GLY A 112 10.38 0.22 23.46
CA GLY A 112 9.98 -1.17 23.30
C GLY A 112 9.68 -1.85 24.66
N GLN A 113 10.54 -1.67 25.65
CA GLN A 113 10.34 -2.22 27.00
C GLN A 113 9.11 -1.62 27.69
N TYR A 114 8.91 -0.30 27.58
CA TYR A 114 7.75 0.37 28.16
C TYR A 114 6.45 -0.11 27.51
N SER A 115 6.44 -0.26 26.17
CA SER A 115 5.28 -0.79 25.45
C SER A 115 4.93 -2.21 25.89
N LEU A 116 5.90 -3.09 26.09
CA LEU A 116 5.65 -4.44 26.62
C LEU A 116 5.13 -4.43 28.07
N ALA A 117 5.63 -3.53 28.90
CA ALA A 117 5.15 -3.38 30.28
C ALA A 117 3.68 -2.92 30.31
N LEU A 118 3.32 -1.94 29.48
CA LEU A 118 1.93 -1.50 29.34
C LEU A 118 1.04 -2.60 28.75
N ALA A 119 1.53 -3.36 27.75
CA ALA A 119 0.77 -4.48 27.19
C ALA A 119 0.45 -5.53 28.24
N ALA A 120 1.41 -5.87 29.11
CA ALA A 120 1.19 -6.77 30.24
C ALA A 120 0.16 -6.20 31.23
N GLN A 121 0.28 -4.92 31.61
CA GLN A 121 -0.68 -4.24 32.50
C GLN A 121 -2.10 -4.31 31.95
N VAL A 122 -2.29 -3.99 30.66
CA VAL A 122 -3.62 -4.01 30.00
C VAL A 122 -4.14 -5.46 29.87
N SER A 123 -3.27 -6.41 29.55
CA SER A 123 -3.61 -7.84 29.48
C SER A 123 -4.10 -8.40 30.81
N ASP A 124 -3.56 -7.92 31.93
CA ASP A 124 -3.97 -8.30 33.26
C ASP A 124 -5.23 -7.58 33.79
N GLY A 125 -5.91 -6.85 32.88
CA GLY A 125 -7.16 -6.14 33.19
C GLY A 125 -6.96 -4.72 33.70
N GLY A 126 -5.74 -4.18 33.68
CA GLY A 126 -5.45 -2.77 33.94
C GLY A 126 -5.91 -1.88 32.82
N MET A 127 -6.06 -0.58 33.07
CA MET A 127 -6.34 0.45 32.10
C MET A 127 -5.14 1.38 31.95
N LEU A 128 -4.97 1.99 30.79
CA LEU A 128 -4.01 3.08 30.63
C LEU A 128 -4.41 4.25 31.53
N THR A 129 -3.46 4.75 32.29
CA THR A 129 -3.67 5.91 33.19
C THR A 129 -3.39 7.20 32.42
N GLY A 130 -3.84 8.35 32.94
CA GLY A 130 -3.50 9.65 32.34
C GLY A 130 -1.99 9.98 32.39
N GLU A 131 -1.19 9.25 33.19
CA GLU A 131 0.28 9.34 33.15
C GLU A 131 0.86 8.52 31.99
N ASP A 132 0.31 7.32 31.77
CA ASP A 132 0.67 6.49 30.60
C ASP A 132 0.34 7.21 29.30
N GLU A 133 -0.82 7.85 29.20
CA GLU A 133 -1.22 8.64 28.03
C GLU A 133 -0.23 9.76 27.73
N ARG A 134 0.18 10.53 28.74
CA ARG A 134 1.21 11.56 28.58
C ARG A 134 2.56 11.01 28.15
N GLN A 135 2.95 9.88 28.70
CA GLN A 135 4.19 9.21 28.32
C GLN A 135 4.14 8.71 26.86
N ILE A 136 2.99 8.21 26.40
CA ILE A 136 2.76 7.81 25.00
C ILE A 136 2.85 9.04 24.07
N GLU A 137 2.25 10.18 24.45
CA GLU A 137 2.39 11.41 23.69
C GLU A 137 3.82 11.93 23.63
N ASP A 138 4.59 11.80 24.72
CA ASP A 138 6.02 12.17 24.77
C ASP A 138 6.83 11.26 23.86
N MET A 139 6.58 9.97 23.86
CA MET A 139 7.23 9.01 22.96
C MET A 139 6.91 9.31 21.49
N MET A 140 5.66 9.63 21.18
CA MET A 140 5.22 9.98 19.82
C MET A 140 5.95 11.25 19.33
N ARG A 141 6.03 12.31 20.16
CA ARG A 141 6.79 13.52 19.83
C ARG A 141 8.29 13.26 19.63
N ALA A 142 8.88 12.41 20.45
CA ALA A 142 10.29 12.04 20.33
C ALA A 142 10.56 11.20 19.08
N CYS A 143 9.66 10.30 18.69
CA CYS A 143 9.75 9.57 17.41
C CYS A 143 9.72 10.52 16.21
N HIS A 144 8.79 11.46 16.22
CA HIS A 144 8.67 12.46 15.16
C HIS A 144 9.96 13.31 15.04
N ALA A 145 10.45 13.86 16.15
CA ALA A 145 11.66 14.67 16.17
C ALA A 145 12.91 13.89 15.71
N LEU A 146 13.02 12.62 16.10
CA LEU A 146 14.14 11.78 15.69
C LEU A 146 14.04 11.39 14.20
N SER A 147 12.84 11.10 13.71
CA SER A 147 12.59 10.87 12.29
C SER A 147 12.98 12.06 11.43
N GLU A 148 12.58 13.29 11.81
CA GLU A 148 12.98 14.51 11.12
C GLU A 148 14.49 14.74 11.17
N GLN A 149 15.14 14.48 12.33
CA GLN A 149 16.59 14.61 12.47
C GLN A 149 17.33 13.63 11.55
N LEU A 150 16.90 12.38 11.48
CA LEU A 150 17.49 11.37 10.61
C LEU A 150 17.27 11.70 9.12
N ALA A 151 16.09 12.18 8.75
CA ALA A 151 15.78 12.63 7.39
C ALA A 151 16.62 13.87 6.98
N GLY A 152 16.90 14.79 7.92
CA GLY A 152 17.71 15.98 7.68
C GLY A 152 19.22 15.69 7.58
N GLN A 153 19.70 14.56 8.08
CA GLN A 153 21.08 14.09 7.98
C GLN A 153 21.36 13.33 6.66
N GLY A 154 20.31 12.90 5.96
CA GLY A 154 20.44 12.33 4.62
C GLY A 154 20.86 13.44 3.67
N GLU A 155 22.10 13.38 3.10
CA GLU A 155 22.38 14.14 1.89
C GLU A 155 21.28 13.85 0.90
N ALA A 156 20.71 14.89 0.28
CA ALA A 156 19.82 14.75 -0.83
C ALA A 156 20.55 13.96 -1.93
N VAL A 157 20.39 12.66 -1.92
CA VAL A 157 20.96 11.80 -2.94
C VAL A 157 20.13 12.02 -4.18
N SER A 158 20.66 12.84 -5.09
CA SER A 158 20.22 12.82 -6.45
C SER A 158 20.41 11.38 -6.94
N TRP A 159 19.32 10.67 -7.13
CA TRP A 159 19.33 9.36 -7.81
C TRP A 159 20.01 9.58 -9.16
N PRO A 160 21.08 8.85 -9.50
CA PRO A 160 21.51 8.79 -10.87
C PRO A 160 20.31 8.23 -11.63
N GLU A 161 19.81 8.97 -12.62
CA GLU A 161 18.90 8.44 -13.61
C GLU A 161 19.57 7.20 -14.21
N SER A 162 19.20 6.04 -13.72
CA SER A 162 19.63 4.79 -14.30
C SER A 162 18.77 4.63 -15.54
N GLU A 163 19.35 4.99 -16.69
CA GLU A 163 18.86 4.59 -18.00
C GLU A 163 18.98 3.07 -18.18
N THR A 164 18.29 2.32 -17.37
CA THR A 164 17.90 0.96 -17.68
C THR A 164 16.40 0.98 -17.82
N LYS A 165 15.94 1.20 -19.05
CA LYS A 165 14.60 0.83 -19.49
C LYS A 165 14.43 -0.67 -19.29
N SER A 166 14.15 -1.09 -18.08
CA SER A 166 13.52 -2.36 -17.82
C SER A 166 12.05 -2.16 -18.16
N ALA A 167 11.62 -2.76 -19.25
CA ALA A 167 10.27 -2.70 -19.77
C ALA A 167 9.33 -3.58 -18.91
N VAL A 168 9.15 -3.26 -17.66
CA VAL A 168 7.97 -3.52 -16.82
C VAL A 168 8.06 -2.48 -15.70
N GLU A 169 7.47 -1.32 -15.86
CA GLU A 169 7.09 -0.49 -14.73
C GLU A 169 6.02 -1.27 -13.95
N TYR A 170 6.43 -1.93 -12.89
CA TYR A 170 5.50 -2.22 -11.82
C TYR A 170 5.09 -0.85 -11.26
N PRO A 171 3.80 -0.50 -11.25
CA PRO A 171 3.39 0.70 -10.55
C PRO A 171 3.93 0.59 -9.11
N ALA A 172 4.58 1.65 -8.64
CA ALA A 172 4.98 1.77 -7.24
C ALA A 172 3.79 1.29 -6.39
N LEU A 173 4.06 0.55 -5.31
CA LEU A 173 3.04 0.09 -4.36
C LEU A 173 2.28 1.34 -3.89
N ILE A 174 1.23 1.68 -4.62
CA ILE A 174 0.31 2.74 -4.26
C ILE A 174 -0.55 2.11 -3.19
N TYR A 175 -0.54 2.67 -1.99
CA TYR A 175 -1.46 2.28 -0.95
C TYR A 175 -2.90 2.50 -1.48
N ASP A 176 -3.59 1.41 -1.69
CA ASP A 176 -4.85 1.38 -2.43
C ASP A 176 -6.10 1.56 -1.55
N GLY A 177 -5.92 2.08 -0.34
CA GLY A 177 -7.02 2.25 0.62
C GLY A 177 -7.22 1.05 1.56
N PRO A 178 -8.10 1.18 2.55
CA PRO A 178 -8.33 0.14 3.54
C PRO A 178 -8.86 -1.13 2.87
N PHE A 179 -8.26 -2.27 3.24
CA PHE A 179 -8.63 -3.60 2.75
C PHE A 179 -8.36 -3.87 1.25
N SER A 180 -7.57 -3.04 0.58
CA SER A 180 -7.18 -3.25 -0.82
C SER A 180 -6.25 -4.46 -1.00
N ASP A 181 -5.45 -4.79 0.01
CA ASP A 181 -4.55 -5.95 0.04
C ASP A 181 -5.24 -7.24 0.47
N GLY A 182 -6.57 -7.27 0.44
CA GLY A 182 -7.39 -8.43 0.80
C GLY A 182 -6.95 -9.71 0.08
N LYS A 183 -7.12 -10.86 0.74
CA LYS A 183 -6.76 -12.18 0.18
C LYS A 183 -7.37 -12.34 -1.21
N THR A 184 -6.51 -12.39 -2.20
CA THR A 184 -6.91 -12.64 -3.58
C THR A 184 -6.91 -14.13 -3.93
N GLU A 185 -6.84 -15.03 -2.95
CA GLU A 185 -6.89 -16.49 -3.15
C GLU A 185 -8.33 -16.96 -3.34
N GLY A 186 -8.71 -17.36 -4.54
CA GLY A 186 -10.05 -17.83 -4.83
C GLY A 186 -10.57 -17.37 -6.19
N SER A 187 -11.73 -17.78 -6.57
CA SER A 187 -12.45 -17.41 -7.78
C SER A 187 -13.95 -17.47 -7.52
N ALA A 188 -14.39 -16.88 -6.42
CA ALA A 188 -15.73 -17.03 -5.88
C ALA A 188 -16.79 -16.52 -6.87
N ALA A 189 -16.55 -15.37 -7.50
CA ALA A 189 -17.46 -14.79 -8.48
C ALA A 189 -17.61 -15.62 -9.77
N LEU A 190 -16.64 -16.49 -10.08
CA LEU A 190 -16.68 -17.32 -11.28
C LEU A 190 -17.42 -18.66 -11.09
N ARG A 191 -17.77 -19.01 -9.85
CA ARG A 191 -18.40 -20.30 -9.55
C ARG A 191 -19.72 -20.45 -10.29
N GLY A 192 -19.86 -21.57 -11.01
CA GLY A 192 -21.08 -21.86 -11.78
C GLY A 192 -21.17 -21.15 -13.13
N SER A 193 -20.24 -20.28 -13.46
CA SER A 193 -20.22 -19.62 -14.77
C SER A 193 -19.68 -20.56 -15.85
N SER A 194 -20.26 -20.52 -17.05
CA SER A 194 -19.81 -21.30 -18.20
C SER A 194 -18.59 -20.64 -18.88
N ARG A 195 -17.81 -21.44 -19.61
CA ARG A 195 -16.73 -20.90 -20.46
C ARG A 195 -17.31 -20.11 -21.63
N VAL A 196 -16.67 -18.99 -21.94
CA VAL A 196 -17.00 -18.15 -23.08
C VAL A 196 -16.02 -18.41 -24.25
N THR A 197 -16.50 -18.21 -25.46
CA THR A 197 -15.65 -18.21 -26.65
C THR A 197 -14.89 -16.90 -26.79
N ARG A 198 -13.77 -16.89 -27.52
CA ARG A 198 -13.02 -15.66 -27.80
C ARG A 198 -13.91 -14.56 -28.43
N ARG A 199 -14.86 -14.92 -29.31
CA ARG A 199 -15.81 -13.98 -29.88
C ARG A 199 -16.69 -13.32 -28.81
N GLN A 200 -17.24 -14.10 -27.87
CA GLN A 200 -18.04 -13.58 -26.75
C GLN A 200 -17.18 -12.71 -25.82
N ALA A 201 -15.94 -13.13 -25.56
CA ALA A 201 -14.99 -12.34 -24.75
C ALA A 201 -14.65 -11.00 -25.43
N ARG A 202 -14.52 -10.95 -26.79
CA ARG A 202 -14.31 -9.71 -27.55
C ARG A 202 -15.53 -8.78 -27.45
N GLU A 203 -16.75 -9.32 -27.55
CA GLU A 203 -17.99 -8.56 -27.36
C GLU A 203 -18.07 -7.99 -25.93
N ALA A 204 -17.62 -8.75 -24.93
CA ALA A 204 -17.52 -8.29 -23.55
C ALA A 204 -16.45 -7.19 -23.41
N ALA A 205 -15.26 -7.36 -23.99
CA ALA A 205 -14.20 -6.36 -23.99
C ALA A 205 -14.67 -5.03 -24.60
N ALA A 206 -15.41 -5.09 -25.71
CA ALA A 206 -15.99 -3.91 -26.35
C ALA A 206 -16.96 -3.17 -25.40
N ARG A 207 -17.82 -3.92 -24.71
CA ARG A 207 -18.75 -3.36 -23.71
C ARG A 207 -18.00 -2.71 -22.55
N TYR A 208 -16.97 -3.37 -22.02
CA TYR A 208 -16.15 -2.83 -20.90
C TYR A 208 -15.39 -1.57 -21.33
N ALA A 209 -14.85 -1.54 -22.56
CA ALA A 209 -14.15 -0.37 -23.10
C ALA A 209 -15.10 0.74 -23.59
N GLY A 210 -16.41 0.52 -23.59
CA GLY A 210 -17.39 1.49 -24.11
C GLY A 210 -17.31 1.75 -25.59
N VAL A 211 -16.91 0.74 -26.40
CA VAL A 211 -16.75 0.82 -27.86
C VAL A 211 -17.50 -0.29 -28.58
N THR A 212 -17.54 -0.24 -29.90
CA THR A 212 -18.07 -1.31 -30.74
C THR A 212 -17.02 -2.41 -30.99
N SER A 213 -17.45 -3.64 -31.25
CA SER A 213 -16.54 -4.80 -31.40
C SER A 213 -15.55 -4.70 -32.55
N ASP A 214 -15.84 -3.88 -33.58
CA ASP A 214 -14.93 -3.59 -34.70
C ASP A 214 -13.72 -2.73 -34.28
N ARG A 215 -13.78 -2.04 -33.13
CA ARG A 215 -12.69 -1.30 -32.52
C ARG A 215 -11.85 -2.12 -31.56
N VAL A 216 -12.11 -3.42 -31.44
CA VAL A 216 -11.41 -4.33 -30.54
C VAL A 216 -10.57 -5.32 -31.34
N ALA A 217 -9.26 -5.30 -31.14
CA ALA A 217 -8.30 -6.24 -31.74
C ALA A 217 -7.88 -7.30 -30.71
N ASP A 218 -7.47 -8.49 -31.21
CA ASP A 218 -6.90 -9.54 -30.36
C ASP A 218 -5.51 -9.12 -29.87
N ALA A 219 -5.23 -9.43 -28.62
CA ALA A 219 -3.93 -9.30 -27.96
C ALA A 219 -3.54 -10.61 -27.26
N ALA A 220 -2.41 -10.61 -26.59
CA ALA A 220 -1.93 -11.79 -25.87
C ALA A 220 -2.84 -12.17 -24.72
N ASP A 221 -3.14 -13.47 -24.61
CA ASP A 221 -3.90 -14.02 -23.49
C ASP A 221 -3.04 -14.05 -22.23
N SER A 222 -3.67 -13.91 -21.08
CA SER A 222 -3.01 -14.14 -19.80
C SER A 222 -3.36 -15.50 -19.23
N GLY A 223 -2.31 -16.16 -18.71
CA GLY A 223 -2.43 -17.37 -17.91
C GLY A 223 -2.40 -17.05 -16.41
N GLY A 224 -2.43 -18.09 -15.60
CA GLY A 224 -2.37 -17.98 -14.15
C GLY A 224 -3.71 -18.24 -13.49
N ARG A 225 -3.99 -17.60 -12.37
CA ARG A 225 -5.18 -17.83 -11.55
C ARG A 225 -6.50 -17.62 -12.31
N PHE A 226 -6.57 -16.55 -13.11
CA PHE A 226 -7.67 -16.28 -14.01
C PHE A 226 -7.18 -16.42 -15.45
N GLU A 227 -7.50 -17.55 -16.12
CA GLU A 227 -7.29 -17.63 -17.57
C GLU A 227 -8.14 -16.55 -18.25
N ALA A 228 -7.53 -15.67 -19.02
CA ALA A 228 -8.23 -14.57 -19.67
C ALA A 228 -7.78 -14.37 -21.12
N PHE A 229 -8.72 -13.96 -21.96
CA PHE A 229 -8.50 -13.54 -23.33
C PHE A 229 -8.06 -12.08 -23.35
N GLY A 230 -6.97 -11.79 -24.08
CA GLY A 230 -6.42 -10.46 -24.23
C GLY A 230 -6.94 -9.73 -25.46
N PHE A 231 -7.20 -8.44 -25.29
CA PHE A 231 -7.66 -7.53 -26.34
C PHE A 231 -7.04 -6.15 -26.18
N THR A 232 -7.05 -5.38 -27.30
CA THR A 232 -6.77 -3.94 -27.31
C THR A 232 -7.98 -3.24 -27.89
N ALA A 233 -8.48 -2.20 -27.25
CA ALA A 233 -9.63 -1.41 -27.70
C ALA A 233 -9.20 0.02 -28.05
N ASP A 234 -9.60 0.52 -29.21
CA ASP A 234 -9.41 1.92 -29.62
C ASP A 234 -10.56 2.77 -29.09
N THR A 235 -10.29 3.58 -28.06
CA THR A 235 -11.27 4.48 -27.44
C THR A 235 -11.02 5.93 -27.81
N PRO A 236 -11.96 6.85 -27.57
CA PRO A 236 -11.72 8.27 -27.73
C PRO A 236 -10.63 8.85 -26.80
N ASP A 237 -10.32 8.18 -25.67
CA ASP A 237 -9.24 8.57 -24.75
C ASP A 237 -7.90 7.90 -25.06
N GLY A 238 -7.82 7.17 -26.16
CA GLY A 238 -6.65 6.42 -26.59
C GLY A 238 -6.87 4.90 -26.54
N LYS A 239 -5.80 4.16 -26.71
CA LYS A 239 -5.85 2.70 -26.65
C LYS A 239 -5.90 2.20 -25.22
N ILE A 240 -6.69 1.15 -25.01
CA ILE A 240 -6.85 0.46 -23.72
C ILE A 240 -6.56 -1.02 -23.94
N ALA A 241 -5.68 -1.59 -23.14
CA ALA A 241 -5.53 -3.05 -23.02
C ALA A 241 -6.65 -3.61 -22.12
N VAL A 242 -7.24 -4.75 -22.50
CA VAL A 242 -8.37 -5.34 -21.79
C VAL A 242 -8.16 -6.85 -21.66
N GLN A 243 -8.35 -7.39 -20.45
CA GLN A 243 -8.37 -8.82 -20.19
C GLN A 243 -9.75 -9.26 -19.71
N VAL A 244 -10.30 -10.28 -20.36
CA VAL A 244 -11.63 -10.84 -20.08
C VAL A 244 -11.50 -12.32 -19.72
N THR A 245 -12.04 -12.72 -18.57
CA THR A 245 -11.90 -14.11 -18.08
C THR A 245 -12.52 -15.09 -19.06
N GLY A 246 -11.84 -16.24 -19.27
CA GLY A 246 -12.34 -17.35 -20.09
C GLY A 246 -13.55 -18.04 -19.47
N GLN A 247 -13.76 -17.89 -18.17
CA GLN A 247 -14.95 -18.36 -17.45
C GLN A 247 -15.84 -17.17 -17.10
N GLY A 248 -17.07 -17.15 -17.58
CA GLY A 248 -18.06 -16.12 -17.32
C GLY A 248 -17.92 -14.85 -18.18
N GLY A 249 -16.78 -14.59 -18.80
CA GLY A 249 -16.58 -13.38 -19.60
C GLY A 249 -16.53 -12.09 -18.78
N TYR A 250 -16.06 -12.16 -17.54
CA TYR A 250 -15.92 -11.01 -16.66
C TYR A 250 -14.70 -10.17 -16.99
N LEU A 251 -14.75 -8.87 -16.71
CA LEU A 251 -13.58 -8.03 -16.75
C LEU A 251 -12.60 -8.48 -15.67
N LEU A 252 -11.37 -8.82 -16.08
CA LEU A 252 -10.29 -9.07 -15.14
C LEU A 252 -9.58 -7.75 -14.82
N TRP A 253 -9.13 -7.07 -15.87
CA TRP A 253 -8.60 -5.73 -15.77
C TRP A 253 -8.64 -5.02 -17.15
N MET A 254 -8.60 -3.70 -17.12
CA MET A 254 -8.32 -2.87 -18.28
C MET A 254 -7.41 -1.71 -17.86
N MET A 255 -6.50 -1.30 -18.76
CA MET A 255 -5.52 -0.26 -18.50
C MET A 255 -5.29 0.60 -19.75
N PRO A 256 -5.25 1.95 -19.61
CA PRO A 256 -4.94 2.83 -20.72
C PRO A 256 -3.44 2.74 -21.08
N GLU A 257 -3.11 2.87 -22.37
CA GLU A 257 -1.71 2.99 -22.81
C GLU A 257 -1.10 4.35 -22.43
N ASN A 258 -1.92 5.39 -22.30
CA ASN A 258 -1.52 6.73 -21.85
C ASN A 258 -2.14 7.01 -20.49
N ALA A 259 -1.34 7.48 -19.54
CA ALA A 259 -1.76 7.74 -18.16
C ALA A 259 -1.93 9.24 -17.81
N ALA A 260 -1.60 10.16 -18.71
CA ALA A 260 -1.68 11.61 -18.46
C ALA A 260 -2.88 12.24 -19.18
N PHE A 261 -3.77 12.88 -18.40
CA PHE A 261 -4.99 13.52 -18.88
C PHE A 261 -5.09 14.96 -18.37
N ALA A 262 -5.88 15.81 -19.07
CA ALA A 262 -6.17 17.15 -18.58
C ALA A 262 -7.18 17.11 -17.42
N HIS A 263 -7.20 18.15 -16.59
CA HIS A 263 -8.13 18.30 -15.46
C HIS A 263 -9.32 19.17 -15.89
N ARG A 264 -10.42 18.57 -16.36
CA ARG A 264 -11.67 19.24 -16.75
C ARG A 264 -12.82 18.91 -15.83
N HIS A 265 -12.82 17.72 -15.24
CA HIS A 265 -13.84 17.26 -14.31
C HIS A 265 -13.27 17.18 -12.89
N ASP A 266 -14.10 17.44 -11.90
CA ASP A 266 -13.76 17.23 -10.50
C ASP A 266 -13.87 15.73 -10.12
N VAL A 267 -13.25 15.37 -9.01
CA VAL A 267 -13.27 14.00 -8.49
C VAL A 267 -14.67 13.49 -8.23
N LYS A 268 -15.58 14.34 -7.72
CA LYS A 268 -16.96 13.96 -7.43
C LYS A 268 -17.70 13.52 -8.69
N THR A 269 -17.55 14.26 -9.78
CA THR A 269 -18.11 13.90 -11.09
C THR A 269 -17.53 12.60 -11.60
N CYS A 270 -16.21 12.40 -11.46
CA CYS A 270 -15.54 11.17 -11.85
C CYS A 270 -16.07 9.96 -11.08
N LEU A 271 -16.24 10.07 -9.76
CA LEU A 271 -16.80 9.00 -8.93
C LEU A 271 -18.24 8.66 -9.31
N GLN A 272 -19.07 9.67 -9.61
CA GLN A 272 -20.44 9.44 -10.05
C GLN A 272 -20.47 8.69 -11.40
N ASN A 273 -19.62 9.08 -12.35
CA ASN A 273 -19.52 8.41 -13.64
C ASN A 273 -19.01 6.96 -13.48
N ALA A 274 -18.03 6.73 -12.61
CA ALA A 274 -17.55 5.37 -12.29
C ALA A 274 -18.65 4.50 -11.70
N LYS A 275 -19.46 5.03 -10.78
CA LYS A 275 -20.59 4.31 -10.18
C LYS A 275 -21.61 3.89 -11.24
N VAL A 276 -21.97 4.78 -12.17
CA VAL A 276 -22.86 4.48 -13.29
C VAL A 276 -22.24 3.41 -14.18
N TYR A 277 -20.98 3.58 -14.57
CA TYR A 277 -20.26 2.61 -15.39
C TYR A 277 -20.26 1.20 -14.76
N LEU A 278 -19.92 1.07 -13.48
CA LEU A 278 -19.88 -0.22 -12.79
C LEU A 278 -21.24 -0.91 -12.78
N ALA A 279 -22.33 -0.16 -12.58
CA ALA A 279 -23.69 -0.70 -12.67
C ALA A 279 -24.03 -1.16 -14.10
N ASP A 280 -23.69 -0.37 -15.12
CA ASP A 280 -23.96 -0.67 -16.54
C ASP A 280 -23.20 -1.90 -17.04
N VAL A 281 -21.98 -2.12 -16.54
CA VAL A 281 -21.16 -3.29 -16.93
C VAL A 281 -21.43 -4.53 -16.07
N GLY A 282 -22.29 -4.44 -15.06
CA GLY A 282 -22.86 -5.60 -14.34
C GLY A 282 -22.26 -5.90 -12.96
N PHE A 283 -21.52 -4.97 -12.33
CA PHE A 283 -21.05 -5.13 -10.94
C PHE A 283 -22.16 -4.87 -9.89
N GLY A 284 -23.32 -4.37 -10.31
CA GLY A 284 -24.41 -4.06 -9.40
C GLY A 284 -24.20 -2.75 -8.65
N GLU A 285 -24.69 -2.69 -7.41
CA GLU A 285 -24.52 -1.53 -6.55
C GLU A 285 -23.13 -1.52 -5.93
N MET A 286 -22.41 -0.42 -6.17
CA MET A 286 -21.04 -0.21 -5.70
C MET A 286 -20.92 1.16 -5.04
N GLU A 287 -20.19 1.24 -3.92
CA GLU A 287 -19.92 2.49 -3.23
C GLU A 287 -18.42 2.79 -3.19
N PRO A 288 -18.00 4.06 -3.44
CA PRO A 288 -16.62 4.43 -3.33
C PRO A 288 -16.17 4.34 -1.87
N CYS A 289 -15.04 3.71 -1.62
CA CYS A 289 -14.47 3.57 -0.29
C CYS A 289 -13.10 4.24 -0.15
N PHE A 290 -12.47 4.56 -1.27
CA PHE A 290 -11.18 5.25 -1.29
C PHE A 290 -10.99 5.96 -2.63
N VAL A 291 -10.32 7.12 -2.64
CA VAL A 291 -10.05 7.87 -3.86
C VAL A 291 -8.71 8.58 -3.79
N GLN A 292 -7.97 8.53 -4.88
CA GLN A 292 -6.74 9.27 -5.10
C GLN A 292 -6.76 9.96 -6.46
N GLN A 293 -5.88 10.94 -6.63
CA GLN A 293 -5.79 11.71 -7.87
C GLN A 293 -4.34 11.72 -8.37
N TYR A 294 -4.13 11.33 -9.62
CA TYR A 294 -2.82 11.26 -10.28
C TYR A 294 -2.93 11.78 -11.71
N ASP A 295 -2.04 12.67 -12.13
CA ASP A 295 -1.84 13.05 -13.55
C ASP A 295 -3.13 13.21 -14.39
N GLY A 296 -4.18 13.80 -13.80
CA GLY A 296 -5.46 13.97 -14.47
C GLY A 296 -6.35 12.70 -14.47
N MET A 297 -6.04 11.72 -13.63
CA MET A 297 -6.89 10.56 -13.34
C MET A 297 -7.43 10.62 -11.91
N ALA A 298 -8.69 10.30 -11.74
CA ALA A 298 -9.26 9.90 -10.46
C ALA A 298 -9.20 8.37 -10.35
N VAL A 299 -8.45 7.88 -9.38
CA VAL A 299 -8.32 6.44 -9.09
C VAL A 299 -9.11 6.15 -7.83
N ALA A 300 -10.10 5.27 -7.91
CA ALA A 300 -10.98 4.99 -6.78
C ALA A 300 -11.24 3.51 -6.62
N ASN A 301 -11.30 3.05 -5.37
CA ASN A 301 -11.78 1.74 -5.01
C ASN A 301 -13.28 1.81 -4.71
N PHE A 302 -14.02 0.89 -5.28
CA PHE A 302 -15.44 0.71 -5.05
C PHE A 302 -15.69 -0.65 -4.42
N ALA A 303 -16.37 -0.67 -3.29
CA ALA A 303 -16.80 -1.89 -2.64
C ALA A 303 -18.24 -2.23 -3.04
N ALA A 304 -18.54 -3.52 -3.23
CA ALA A 304 -19.90 -3.98 -3.53
C ALA A 304 -20.83 -3.70 -2.34
N VAL A 305 -22.11 -3.44 -2.64
CA VAL A 305 -23.15 -3.26 -1.63
C VAL A 305 -24.18 -4.37 -1.77
N GLN A 306 -24.47 -5.05 -0.67
CA GLN A 306 -25.50 -6.07 -0.58
C GLN A 306 -26.49 -5.73 0.52
N ASP A 307 -27.76 -5.54 0.17
CA ASP A 307 -28.84 -5.27 1.14
C ASP A 307 -28.50 -4.08 2.10
N GLY A 308 -27.81 -3.05 1.58
CA GLY A 308 -27.35 -1.88 2.33
C GLY A 308 -26.06 -2.09 3.15
N VAL A 309 -25.40 -3.24 3.03
CA VAL A 309 -24.14 -3.58 3.69
C VAL A 309 -22.97 -3.43 2.70
N THR A 310 -21.97 -2.63 3.05
CA THR A 310 -20.76 -2.45 2.23
C THR A 310 -19.82 -3.65 2.41
N LEU A 311 -19.43 -4.28 1.32
CA LEU A 311 -18.58 -5.48 1.31
C LEU A 311 -17.14 -5.11 0.93
N TYR A 312 -16.30 -4.74 1.89
CA TYR A 312 -14.90 -4.38 1.64
C TYR A 312 -14.02 -5.49 1.03
N PRO A 313 -14.28 -6.80 1.24
CA PRO A 313 -13.55 -7.83 0.51
C PRO A 313 -13.81 -7.83 -1.01
N ASP A 314 -14.91 -7.25 -1.48
CA ASP A 314 -15.39 -7.29 -2.86
C ASP A 314 -15.13 -5.95 -3.56
N GLN A 315 -13.86 -5.58 -3.70
CA GLN A 315 -13.48 -4.29 -4.28
C GLN A 315 -13.16 -4.38 -5.78
N VAL A 316 -13.47 -3.30 -6.49
CA VAL A 316 -13.03 -3.00 -7.85
C VAL A 316 -12.30 -1.66 -7.82
N LYS A 317 -11.07 -1.61 -8.34
CA LYS A 317 -10.36 -0.36 -8.55
C LYS A 317 -10.70 0.19 -9.92
N VAL A 318 -11.04 1.47 -10.01
CA VAL A 318 -11.45 2.15 -11.24
C VAL A 318 -10.60 3.40 -11.47
N GLN A 319 -10.17 3.60 -12.71
CA GLN A 319 -9.45 4.78 -13.16
C GLN A 319 -10.34 5.58 -14.10
N VAL A 320 -10.59 6.84 -13.75
CA VAL A 320 -11.44 7.75 -14.53
C VAL A 320 -10.58 8.89 -15.07
N SER A 321 -10.62 9.12 -16.38
CA SER A 321 -10.01 10.30 -16.97
C SER A 321 -10.72 11.56 -16.51
N MET A 322 -9.99 12.46 -15.87
CA MET A 322 -10.53 13.77 -15.46
C MET A 322 -10.70 14.73 -16.65
N ASP A 323 -10.19 14.39 -17.84
CA ASP A 323 -10.42 15.14 -19.08
C ASP A 323 -11.79 14.84 -19.67
N SER A 324 -12.13 13.57 -19.84
CA SER A 324 -13.38 13.12 -20.48
C SER A 324 -14.48 12.70 -19.52
N GLY A 325 -14.15 12.46 -18.25
CA GLY A 325 -15.04 11.87 -17.24
C GLY A 325 -15.35 10.39 -17.47
N ARG A 326 -14.65 9.71 -18.41
CA ARG A 326 -14.88 8.29 -18.71
C ARG A 326 -13.96 7.38 -17.92
N VAL A 327 -14.44 6.18 -17.64
CA VAL A 327 -13.61 5.10 -17.09
C VAL A 327 -12.65 4.62 -18.19
N VAL A 328 -11.36 4.70 -17.91
CA VAL A 328 -10.28 4.31 -18.83
C VAL A 328 -9.50 3.11 -18.32
N GLY A 329 -9.63 2.76 -17.04
CA GLY A 329 -8.98 1.62 -16.42
C GLY A 329 -9.85 0.99 -15.33
N ALA A 330 -9.67 -0.30 -15.09
CA ALA A 330 -10.26 -1.02 -13.98
C ALA A 330 -9.44 -2.26 -13.62
N GLU A 331 -9.43 -2.63 -12.34
CA GLU A 331 -8.83 -3.85 -11.82
C GLU A 331 -9.88 -4.57 -10.95
N CYS A 332 -10.18 -5.83 -11.26
CA CYS A 332 -11.31 -6.55 -10.70
C CYS A 332 -10.92 -7.88 -10.01
N SER A 333 -9.64 -8.20 -9.88
CA SER A 333 -9.19 -9.50 -9.37
C SER A 333 -9.66 -9.76 -7.95
N GLN A 334 -9.68 -8.74 -7.08
CA GLN A 334 -10.17 -8.86 -5.72
C GLN A 334 -11.68 -9.17 -5.68
N TYR A 335 -12.47 -8.47 -6.48
CA TYR A 335 -13.90 -8.77 -6.63
C TYR A 335 -14.11 -10.19 -7.15
N LEU A 336 -13.42 -10.59 -8.23
CA LEU A 336 -13.54 -11.92 -8.82
C LEU A 336 -13.15 -13.04 -7.84
N ALA A 337 -12.18 -12.76 -6.97
CA ALA A 337 -11.73 -13.69 -5.95
C ALA A 337 -12.77 -13.95 -4.87
N ASN A 338 -13.41 -12.90 -4.38
CA ASN A 338 -14.12 -12.90 -3.11
C ASN A 338 -15.63 -12.79 -3.25
N HIS A 339 -16.14 -12.18 -4.35
CA HIS A 339 -17.55 -11.84 -4.44
C HIS A 339 -18.46 -13.07 -4.41
N THR A 340 -19.26 -13.14 -3.37
CA THR A 340 -20.36 -14.07 -3.22
C THR A 340 -21.49 -13.39 -2.43
N ARG A 341 -22.72 -13.89 -2.56
CA ARG A 341 -23.80 -13.43 -1.69
C ARG A 341 -23.57 -13.95 -0.26
N ARG A 342 -23.44 -13.03 0.71
CA ARG A 342 -23.36 -13.36 2.14
C ARG A 342 -24.76 -13.62 2.68
N THR A 343 -24.90 -14.66 3.51
CA THR A 343 -26.19 -15.08 4.06
C THR A 343 -26.46 -14.53 5.47
N ASP A 344 -25.42 -14.16 6.21
CA ASP A 344 -25.51 -13.65 7.58
C ASP A 344 -24.96 -12.22 7.71
N VAL A 345 -25.70 -11.27 7.15
CA VAL A 345 -25.39 -9.84 7.20
C VAL A 345 -26.34 -9.04 8.13
N THR A 346 -26.99 -9.73 9.08
CA THR A 346 -27.90 -9.11 10.03
C THR A 346 -27.14 -8.81 11.33
N PRO A 347 -27.06 -7.56 11.81
CA PRO A 347 -26.37 -7.24 13.06
C PRO A 347 -27.16 -7.74 14.27
N THR A 348 -26.45 -8.21 15.31
CA THR A 348 -26.99 -8.54 16.63
C THR A 348 -26.84 -7.34 17.56
N VAL A 349 -25.72 -6.62 17.42
CA VAL A 349 -25.41 -5.38 18.10
C VAL A 349 -25.95 -4.21 17.28
N THR A 350 -26.77 -3.36 17.89
CA THR A 350 -27.31 -2.18 17.20
C THR A 350 -26.25 -1.13 16.97
N ALA A 351 -26.47 -0.21 16.02
CA ALA A 351 -25.55 0.92 15.78
C ALA A 351 -25.35 1.76 17.06
N ALA A 352 -26.40 1.95 17.87
CA ALA A 352 -26.30 2.71 19.11
C ALA A 352 -25.38 2.03 20.14
N GLN A 353 -25.50 0.71 20.29
CA GLN A 353 -24.61 -0.07 21.16
C GLN A 353 -23.17 -0.07 20.65
N ALA A 354 -22.97 -0.19 19.32
CA ALA A 354 -21.63 -0.15 18.74
C ALA A 354 -20.95 1.22 18.90
N ARG A 355 -21.72 2.32 18.88
CA ARG A 355 -21.19 3.67 19.16
C ARG A 355 -20.62 3.81 20.57
N GLU A 356 -21.20 3.12 21.55
CA GLU A 356 -20.72 3.14 22.95
C GLU A 356 -19.34 2.47 23.08
N MET A 357 -18.94 1.64 22.09
CA MET A 357 -17.63 0.99 22.04
C MET A 357 -16.57 1.88 21.39
N VAL A 358 -16.95 2.94 20.67
CA VAL A 358 -16.02 3.93 20.13
C VAL A 358 -15.49 4.80 21.26
N SER A 359 -14.17 5.05 21.25
CA SER A 359 -13.53 5.89 22.26
C SER A 359 -14.24 7.25 22.42
N PRO A 360 -14.50 7.71 23.64
CA PRO A 360 -15.09 9.03 23.89
C PRO A 360 -14.19 10.19 23.48
N LYS A 361 -12.91 9.92 23.21
CA LYS A 361 -11.95 10.89 22.63
C LYS A 361 -12.21 11.16 21.14
N LEU A 362 -13.01 10.32 20.48
CA LEU A 362 -13.33 10.43 19.06
C LEU A 362 -14.72 11.01 18.83
N THR A 363 -14.81 11.94 17.91
CA THR A 363 -16.08 12.45 17.38
C THR A 363 -16.46 11.65 16.14
N ILE A 364 -17.60 10.96 16.14
CA ILE A 364 -18.12 10.20 15.01
C ILE A 364 -18.65 11.14 13.95
N LYS A 365 -18.14 11.07 12.73
CA LYS A 365 -18.59 11.83 11.54
C LYS A 365 -19.68 11.10 10.76
N SER A 366 -19.52 9.79 10.59
CA SER A 366 -20.46 8.95 9.85
C SER A 366 -20.37 7.49 10.32
N GLU A 367 -21.40 6.70 9.98
CA GLU A 367 -21.44 5.27 10.27
C GLU A 367 -22.04 4.50 9.11
N ARG A 368 -21.66 3.22 9.00
CA ARG A 368 -22.23 2.28 8.05
C ARG A 368 -22.08 0.83 8.53
N LEU A 369 -22.99 -0.03 8.11
CA LEU A 369 -22.83 -1.47 8.29
C LEU A 369 -21.98 -2.01 7.13
N CYS A 370 -20.96 -2.81 7.45
CA CYS A 370 -20.01 -3.32 6.46
C CYS A 370 -19.48 -4.71 6.83
N VAL A 371 -18.97 -5.42 5.85
CA VAL A 371 -18.14 -6.61 6.05
C VAL A 371 -16.70 -6.23 5.80
N ILE A 372 -15.82 -6.57 6.74
CA ILE A 372 -14.37 -6.36 6.61
C ILE A 372 -13.64 -7.70 6.54
N PRO A 373 -12.52 -7.80 5.78
CA PRO A 373 -11.65 -8.97 5.83
C PRO A 373 -10.86 -8.97 7.15
N LEU A 374 -10.66 -10.16 7.71
CA LEU A 374 -9.78 -10.43 8.83
C LEU A 374 -8.74 -11.48 8.41
N ASP A 375 -7.71 -11.71 9.23
CA ASP A 375 -6.69 -12.74 8.98
C ASP A 375 -7.32 -14.13 8.79
N ALA A 376 -8.36 -14.44 9.53
CA ALA A 376 -9.09 -15.70 9.46
C ALA A 376 -10.56 -15.49 9.07
N GLY A 377 -10.83 -14.98 7.86
CA GLY A 377 -12.19 -14.86 7.34
C GLY A 377 -12.70 -13.43 7.21
N GLU A 378 -13.98 -13.21 7.51
CA GLU A 378 -14.66 -11.91 7.40
C GLU A 378 -15.48 -11.63 8.66
N ALA A 379 -15.64 -10.35 9.01
CA ALA A 379 -16.52 -9.92 10.09
C ALA A 379 -17.54 -8.90 9.61
N LEU A 380 -18.79 -9.03 10.05
CA LEU A 380 -19.82 -7.99 9.92
C LEU A 380 -19.55 -6.94 11.01
N CYS A 381 -19.35 -5.68 10.62
CA CYS A 381 -18.99 -4.61 11.53
C CYS A 381 -19.82 -3.35 11.31
N TRP A 382 -19.99 -2.58 12.37
CA TRP A 382 -20.32 -1.17 12.29
C TRP A 382 -19.01 -0.40 12.07
N GLY A 383 -18.85 0.20 10.90
CA GLY A 383 -17.72 1.05 10.56
C GLY A 383 -18.04 2.52 10.83
N PHE A 384 -17.21 3.16 11.64
CA PHE A 384 -17.35 4.56 12.03
C PHE A 384 -16.19 5.38 11.46
N SER A 385 -16.49 6.44 10.72
CA SER A 385 -15.51 7.48 10.41
C SER A 385 -15.50 8.47 11.56
N CYS A 386 -14.34 8.71 12.15
CA CYS A 386 -14.17 9.49 13.38
C CYS A 386 -13.04 10.50 13.25
N THR A 387 -12.98 11.46 14.20
CA THR A 387 -11.84 12.37 14.35
C THR A 387 -11.59 12.69 15.83
N ASP A 388 -10.32 12.90 16.21
CA ASP A 388 -9.93 13.46 17.49
C ASP A 388 -9.69 15.00 17.42
N GLY A 389 -9.89 15.59 16.23
CA GLY A 389 -9.64 17.00 15.94
C GLY A 389 -8.29 17.27 15.29
N ALA A 390 -7.31 16.37 15.44
CA ALA A 390 -5.99 16.44 14.82
C ALA A 390 -5.83 15.43 13.68
N ALA A 391 -6.44 14.25 13.82
CA ALA A 391 -6.40 13.17 12.84
C ALA A 391 -7.80 12.55 12.65
N ASP A 392 -7.95 11.85 11.54
CA ASP A 392 -9.15 11.08 11.21
C ASP A 392 -8.87 9.59 11.41
N TYR A 393 -9.91 8.85 11.81
CA TYR A 393 -9.82 7.43 12.13
C TYR A 393 -11.02 6.66 11.58
N TRP A 394 -10.80 5.40 11.25
CA TRP A 394 -11.87 4.44 10.98
C TRP A 394 -11.87 3.38 12.08
N VAL A 395 -13.01 3.24 12.76
CA VAL A 395 -13.21 2.26 13.83
C VAL A 395 -14.21 1.22 13.37
N PHE A 396 -13.86 -0.05 13.44
CA PHE A 396 -14.73 -1.16 13.04
C PHE A 396 -15.10 -1.97 14.28
N VAL A 397 -16.37 -1.91 14.66
CA VAL A 397 -16.94 -2.65 15.79
C VAL A 397 -17.73 -3.84 15.26
N ASN A 398 -17.40 -5.05 15.70
CA ASN A 398 -18.07 -6.28 15.29
C ASN A 398 -19.57 -6.21 15.62
N ALA A 399 -20.41 -6.33 14.60
CA ALA A 399 -21.86 -6.20 14.73
C ALA A 399 -22.54 -7.44 15.35
N LYS A 400 -21.76 -8.48 15.69
CA LYS A 400 -22.24 -9.68 16.39
C LYS A 400 -21.78 -9.70 17.85
N SER A 401 -20.50 -9.43 18.14
CA SER A 401 -19.90 -9.48 19.48
C SER A 401 -19.86 -8.13 20.19
N GLY A 402 -19.81 -7.01 19.47
CA GLY A 402 -19.57 -5.67 20.03
C GLY A 402 -18.08 -5.36 20.28
N GLU A 403 -17.16 -6.27 19.95
CA GLU A 403 -15.73 -6.02 20.08
C GLU A 403 -15.20 -5.13 18.95
N THR A 404 -14.21 -4.28 19.23
CA THR A 404 -13.51 -3.54 18.18
C THR A 404 -12.55 -4.47 17.45
N GLU A 405 -12.79 -4.68 16.15
CA GLU A 405 -11.95 -5.54 15.32
C GLU A 405 -10.76 -4.77 14.75
N GLN A 406 -10.98 -3.52 14.31
CA GLN A 406 -9.94 -2.74 13.67
C GLN A 406 -10.08 -1.24 13.96
N LEU A 407 -8.93 -0.58 14.06
CA LEU A 407 -8.80 0.87 14.15
C LEU A 407 -7.70 1.31 13.16
N LEU A 408 -8.10 2.12 12.19
CA LEU A 408 -7.19 2.66 11.18
C LEU A 408 -7.06 4.17 11.37
N ARG A 409 -5.84 4.70 11.28
CA ARG A 409 -5.60 6.14 11.21
C ARG A 409 -5.61 6.56 9.74
N VAL A 410 -6.31 7.64 9.42
CA VAL A 410 -6.27 8.24 8.08
C VAL A 410 -5.11 9.22 8.01
N ILE A 411 -4.25 9.04 7.02
CA ILE A 411 -3.09 9.88 6.77
C ILE A 411 -3.35 10.64 5.46
N ALA A 412 -3.26 11.98 5.52
CA ALA A 412 -3.31 12.79 4.31
C ALA A 412 -1.98 12.65 3.55
N THR A 413 -2.05 12.32 2.28
CA THR A 413 -0.92 12.26 1.36
C THR A 413 -1.10 13.30 0.25
N GLU A 414 -0.03 13.61 -0.50
CA GLU A 414 -0.13 14.52 -1.66
C GLU A 414 -1.12 14.03 -2.73
N GLN A 415 -1.41 12.74 -2.75
CA GLN A 415 -2.26 12.08 -3.75
C GLN A 415 -3.68 11.79 -3.25
N GLY A 416 -3.96 12.00 -1.96
CA GLY A 416 -5.25 11.73 -1.32
C GLY A 416 -5.09 11.26 0.13
N GLU A 417 -6.07 10.52 0.64
CA GLU A 417 -6.04 9.97 1.99
C GLU A 417 -5.57 8.51 1.95
N ALA A 418 -4.76 8.11 2.93
CA ALA A 418 -4.38 6.73 3.20
C ALA A 418 -4.87 6.34 4.59
N ALA A 419 -5.32 5.10 4.82
CA ALA A 419 -5.71 4.61 6.14
C ALA A 419 -4.80 3.46 6.56
N MET A 420 -4.11 3.58 7.70
CA MET A 420 -3.12 2.63 8.22
C MET A 420 -3.53 2.10 9.59
#